data_ea7d7998e71891897529a582737ad124
#
_entry.id   ea7d7998e71891897529a582737ad124
#
_cell.length_a   1.000
_cell.length_b   1.000
_cell.length_c   1.000
_cell.angle_alpha   90.00
_cell.angle_beta   90.00
_cell.angle_gamma   90.00
#
_symmetry.space_group_name_H-M   'P 1'
#
loop_
_entity.id
_entity.type
_entity.pdbx_description
1 polymer ?
#
loop_
_entity_poly.entity_id
_entity_poly.type
_entity_poly.pdbx_seq_one_letter_code
_entity_poly.pdbx_strand_id
1 'polypeptide(L)'
;DTLNHRIQHISPDGSVLQVWGTYADLSRGDAPGGTFYEPWGVAVGPDGSVYVTDTWNHRVQRFTSEGEFIAMWGFFGQGETPFALWGPRDVAVDAQGQVYITDTGNKRVVVFDADGNFITSFGSLGYEPGQFDEPVGIAVDDDGLVYIADTWNQRIQIMAPDESGNYIPFLNWDVVAWYGESLDNKPYLAVDTSGNLYVSDPEGFRILHFTRTGTFINYFGDYGASANTFNLPAGLSVDPAGGLWVVDSANHRIMHFTMPDEQLDSP
;
A
#
# COMPACT_ATOMS: atom_id res chain seq x y z
N ASP A 1 1.56 11.02 -7.28
CA ASP A 1 2.63 11.70 -8.07
C ASP A 1 3.70 12.18 -7.09
N THR A 2 4.41 11.19 -6.56
CA THR A 2 5.29 11.28 -5.37
C THR A 2 6.32 12.40 -5.46
N LEU A 3 7.11 12.43 -6.52
CA LEU A 3 8.18 13.42 -6.69
C LEU A 3 7.67 14.84 -7.03
N ASN A 4 6.41 14.96 -7.42
CA ASN A 4 5.73 16.25 -7.59
C ASN A 4 4.91 16.66 -6.36
N HIS A 5 5.00 15.89 -5.26
CA HIS A 5 4.37 16.18 -3.96
C HIS A 5 2.88 16.47 -4.06
N ARG A 6 2.16 15.66 -4.86
CA ARG A 6 0.74 15.87 -5.13
C ARG A 6 -0.02 14.56 -5.36
N ILE A 7 -1.32 14.63 -5.23
CA ILE A 7 -2.26 13.57 -5.58
C ILE A 7 -2.99 13.97 -6.86
N GLN A 8 -3.30 13.00 -7.70
CA GLN A 8 -4.08 13.18 -8.91
C GLN A 8 -5.27 12.22 -8.89
N HIS A 9 -6.46 12.75 -9.10
CA HIS A 9 -7.66 11.96 -9.36
C HIS A 9 -7.87 11.92 -10.87
N ILE A 10 -7.87 10.71 -11.41
CA ILE A 10 -7.91 10.46 -12.86
C ILE A 10 -9.14 9.57 -13.13
N SER A 11 -9.93 9.92 -14.15
CA SER A 11 -11.04 9.09 -14.62
C SER A 11 -10.54 7.84 -15.34
N PRO A 12 -11.36 6.78 -15.50
CA PRO A 12 -10.97 5.54 -16.18
C PRO A 12 -10.52 5.73 -17.64
N ASP A 13 -10.92 6.83 -18.31
CA ASP A 13 -10.48 7.18 -19.66
C ASP A 13 -9.15 7.96 -19.69
N GLY A 14 -8.52 8.17 -18.51
CA GLY A 14 -7.24 8.89 -18.37
C GLY A 14 -7.36 10.40 -18.24
N SER A 15 -8.58 10.97 -18.20
CA SER A 15 -8.77 12.40 -18.00
C SER A 15 -8.48 12.80 -16.55
N VAL A 16 -7.69 13.86 -16.34
CA VAL A 16 -7.43 14.38 -15.00
C VAL A 16 -8.66 15.13 -14.49
N LEU A 17 -9.27 14.61 -13.43
CA LEU A 17 -10.44 15.21 -12.79
C LEU A 17 -10.03 16.26 -11.76
N GLN A 18 -9.03 15.96 -10.96
CA GLN A 18 -8.55 16.83 -9.90
C GLN A 18 -7.07 16.61 -9.58
N VAL A 19 -6.41 17.67 -9.11
CA VAL A 19 -5.03 17.63 -8.60
C VAL A 19 -4.96 18.47 -7.34
N TRP A 20 -4.38 17.94 -6.27
CA TRP A 20 -4.13 18.69 -5.05
C TRP A 20 -2.80 18.29 -4.43
N GLY A 21 -2.26 19.16 -3.60
CA GLY A 21 -0.98 19.00 -2.95
C GLY A 21 0.11 19.92 -3.52
N THR A 22 0.99 20.33 -2.65
CA THR A 22 2.21 21.07 -2.94
C THR A 22 3.28 20.65 -1.95
N TYR A 23 4.55 20.89 -2.29
CA TYR A 23 5.67 20.57 -1.41
C TYR A 23 5.64 21.36 -0.10
N ALA A 24 5.80 20.66 1.02
CA ALA A 24 6.21 21.24 2.30
C ALA A 24 6.92 20.16 3.15
N ASP A 25 7.91 20.59 3.92
CA ASP A 25 8.81 19.75 4.72
C ASP A 25 8.78 20.22 6.17
N LEU A 26 8.21 19.42 7.07
CA LEU A 26 8.09 19.70 8.50
C LEU A 26 9.43 19.90 9.20
N SER A 27 10.53 19.33 8.69
CA SER A 27 11.84 19.53 9.24
C SER A 27 12.42 20.92 8.97
N ARG A 28 11.84 21.65 8.03
CA ARG A 28 12.28 22.99 7.58
C ARG A 28 11.30 24.12 7.91
N GLY A 29 10.09 23.79 8.36
CA GLY A 29 9.08 24.78 8.69
C GLY A 29 7.69 24.18 8.78
N ASP A 30 6.65 24.99 8.61
CA ASP A 30 5.28 24.54 8.65
C ASP A 30 4.92 23.75 7.39
N ALA A 31 4.22 22.63 7.59
CA ALA A 31 3.63 21.84 6.55
C ALA A 31 2.11 21.70 6.83
N PRO A 32 1.28 22.67 6.41
CA PRO A 32 -0.15 22.63 6.67
C PRO A 32 -0.83 21.44 5.97
N GLY A 33 -2.06 21.12 6.37
CA GLY A 33 -2.87 20.11 5.70
C GLY A 33 -3.02 20.40 4.21
N GLY A 34 -2.94 19.35 3.38
CA GLY A 34 -2.92 19.47 1.92
C GLY A 34 -1.56 19.74 1.30
N THR A 35 -0.48 19.78 2.10
CA THR A 35 0.90 19.80 1.59
C THR A 35 1.59 18.49 1.86
N PHE A 36 2.56 18.09 1.03
CA PHE A 36 3.22 16.78 1.11
C PHE A 36 4.74 16.88 0.96
N TYR A 37 5.41 15.90 1.57
CA TYR A 37 6.79 15.57 1.24
C TYR A 37 6.89 14.11 0.82
N GLU A 38 6.86 13.88 -0.50
CA GLU A 38 6.83 12.56 -1.14
C GLU A 38 5.70 11.67 -0.57
N PRO A 39 4.44 11.89 -0.99
CA PRO A 39 3.35 10.96 -0.66
C PRO A 39 3.57 9.65 -1.42
N TRP A 40 3.57 8.51 -0.72
CA TRP A 40 3.82 7.19 -1.32
C TRP A 40 2.54 6.36 -1.43
N GLY A 41 1.85 6.12 -0.33
CA GLY A 41 0.63 5.32 -0.29
C GLY A 41 -0.62 6.18 -0.40
N VAL A 42 -1.64 5.63 -1.08
CA VAL A 42 -2.97 6.23 -1.16
C VAL A 42 -4.03 5.14 -1.14
N ALA A 43 -5.07 5.32 -0.32
CA ALA A 43 -6.22 4.43 -0.26
C ALA A 43 -7.52 5.23 -0.20
N VAL A 44 -8.61 4.62 -0.66
CA VAL A 44 -9.96 5.20 -0.61
C VAL A 44 -10.79 4.38 0.37
N GLY A 45 -11.37 5.03 1.35
CA GLY A 45 -12.26 4.40 2.32
C GLY A 45 -13.68 4.18 1.78
N PRO A 46 -14.50 3.40 2.49
CA PRO A 46 -15.88 3.08 2.06
C PRO A 46 -16.80 4.30 2.01
N ASP A 47 -16.46 5.37 2.69
CA ASP A 47 -17.17 6.66 2.68
C ASP A 47 -16.70 7.62 1.56
N GLY A 48 -15.74 7.17 0.73
CA GLY A 48 -15.10 7.97 -0.32
C GLY A 48 -13.97 8.89 0.17
N SER A 49 -13.63 8.87 1.45
CA SER A 49 -12.46 9.60 1.97
C SER A 49 -11.17 9.05 1.38
N VAL A 50 -10.23 9.92 1.08
CA VAL A 50 -8.90 9.58 0.54
C VAL A 50 -7.85 9.73 1.64
N TYR A 51 -7.14 8.66 1.93
CA TYR A 51 -6.05 8.60 2.91
C TYR A 51 -4.71 8.56 2.19
N VAL A 52 -3.75 9.37 2.65
CA VAL A 52 -2.45 9.52 2.02
C VAL A 52 -1.34 9.44 3.06
N THR A 53 -0.36 8.57 2.86
CA THR A 53 0.87 8.61 3.64
C THR A 53 1.78 9.73 3.13
N ASP A 54 2.00 10.72 3.97
CA ASP A 54 2.91 11.84 3.73
C ASP A 54 4.28 11.48 4.34
N THR A 55 5.00 10.64 3.59
CA THR A 55 6.07 9.77 4.10
C THR A 55 7.16 10.52 4.85
N TRP A 56 7.75 11.55 4.24
CA TRP A 56 8.84 12.27 4.89
C TRP A 56 8.40 13.40 5.83
N ASN A 57 7.08 13.67 5.88
CA ASN A 57 6.47 14.42 6.97
C ASN A 57 5.98 13.51 8.11
N HIS A 58 6.18 12.19 7.99
CA HIS A 58 5.89 11.19 9.04
C HIS A 58 4.46 11.22 9.56
N ARG A 59 3.50 11.40 8.65
CA ARG A 59 2.08 11.54 8.99
C ARG A 59 1.17 10.90 7.95
N VAL A 60 -0.10 10.77 8.31
CA VAL A 60 -1.19 10.43 7.40
C VAL A 60 -2.13 11.62 7.28
N GLN A 61 -2.64 11.86 6.09
CA GLN A 61 -3.63 12.90 5.82
C GLN A 61 -4.90 12.30 5.22
N ARG A 62 -6.07 12.80 5.64
CA ARG A 62 -7.39 12.44 5.12
C ARG A 62 -7.99 13.61 4.35
N PHE A 63 -8.60 13.28 3.22
CA PHE A 63 -9.25 14.23 2.31
C PHE A 63 -10.65 13.75 1.95
N THR A 64 -11.50 14.65 1.45
CA THR A 64 -12.72 14.27 0.73
C THR A 64 -12.35 13.67 -0.64
N SER A 65 -13.33 13.06 -1.32
CA SER A 65 -13.18 12.60 -2.71
C SER A 65 -12.80 13.73 -3.69
N GLU A 66 -13.13 14.98 -3.34
CA GLU A 66 -12.80 16.19 -4.10
C GLU A 66 -11.42 16.76 -3.72
N GLY A 67 -10.67 16.12 -2.80
CA GLY A 67 -9.33 16.55 -2.38
C GLY A 67 -9.31 17.68 -1.36
N GLU A 68 -10.43 17.97 -0.69
CA GLU A 68 -10.48 18.93 0.41
C GLU A 68 -9.91 18.29 1.68
N PHE A 69 -8.98 18.98 2.34
CA PHE A 69 -8.36 18.49 3.58
C PHE A 69 -9.37 18.37 4.72
N ILE A 70 -9.37 17.19 5.37
CA ILE A 70 -10.24 16.91 6.53
C ILE A 70 -9.41 16.86 7.82
N ALA A 71 -8.40 16.02 7.89
CA ALA A 71 -7.62 15.75 9.10
C ALA A 71 -6.21 15.23 8.77
N MET A 72 -5.33 15.28 9.75
CA MET A 72 -4.03 14.61 9.70
C MET A 72 -3.61 14.15 11.09
N TRP A 73 -2.81 13.08 11.16
CA TRP A 73 -2.24 12.56 12.40
C TRP A 73 -0.88 11.92 12.14
N GLY A 74 -0.10 11.80 13.18
CA GLY A 74 1.28 11.31 13.13
C GLY A 74 2.31 12.42 13.19
N PHE A 75 3.48 12.06 13.68
CA PHE A 75 4.68 12.87 13.73
C PHE A 75 5.91 11.96 13.75
N PHE A 76 7.08 12.49 13.44
CA PHE A 76 8.32 11.70 13.49
C PHE A 76 8.62 11.16 14.90
N GLY A 77 8.83 9.84 14.98
CA GLY A 77 9.25 9.17 16.20
C GLY A 77 9.59 7.71 15.98
N GLN A 78 10.24 7.11 16.98
CA GLN A 78 10.72 5.72 16.94
C GLN A 78 9.75 4.73 17.60
N GLY A 79 8.45 4.98 17.50
CA GLY A 79 7.41 4.08 17.98
C GLY A 79 7.09 4.23 19.47
N GLU A 80 7.50 5.30 20.14
CA GLU A 80 7.25 5.56 21.57
C GLU A 80 5.75 5.69 21.88
N THR A 81 4.99 6.12 20.91
CA THR A 81 3.52 6.16 20.93
C THR A 81 2.94 5.65 19.61
N PRO A 82 1.64 5.34 19.53
CA PRO A 82 1.00 4.98 18.26
C PRO A 82 1.14 6.04 17.16
N PHE A 83 1.21 7.31 17.54
CA PHE A 83 1.31 8.46 16.63
C PHE A 83 2.76 8.81 16.24
N ALA A 84 3.77 8.19 16.88
CA ALA A 84 5.18 8.36 16.54
C ALA A 84 5.51 7.44 15.33
N LEU A 85 5.41 7.98 14.12
CA LEU A 85 5.63 7.28 12.86
C LEU A 85 7.02 7.57 12.31
N TRP A 86 7.59 6.61 11.58
CA TRP A 86 8.85 6.80 10.90
C TRP A 86 8.75 6.35 9.43
N GLY A 87 8.54 7.32 8.55
CA GLY A 87 8.45 7.09 7.11
C GLY A 87 7.35 6.10 6.73
N PRO A 88 6.06 6.37 7.08
CA PRO A 88 4.97 5.48 6.67
C PRO A 88 4.93 5.38 5.15
N ARG A 89 4.91 4.14 4.61
CA ARG A 89 5.01 3.92 3.17
C ARG A 89 3.67 3.70 2.49
N ASP A 90 2.83 2.86 3.07
CA ASP A 90 1.57 2.50 2.43
C ASP A 90 0.41 2.55 3.41
N VAL A 91 -0.79 2.60 2.87
CA VAL A 91 -2.04 2.66 3.63
C VAL A 91 -3.10 1.80 2.94
N ALA A 92 -3.82 1.00 3.73
CA ALA A 92 -5.02 0.29 3.30
C ALA A 92 -6.20 0.68 4.19
N VAL A 93 -7.42 0.57 3.67
CA VAL A 93 -8.65 0.85 4.43
C VAL A 93 -9.60 -0.32 4.23
N ASP A 94 -10.13 -0.87 5.32
CA ASP A 94 -11.12 -1.94 5.27
C ASP A 94 -12.56 -1.44 5.05
N ALA A 95 -13.49 -2.37 4.89
CA ALA A 95 -14.91 -2.06 4.71
C ALA A 95 -15.56 -1.40 5.95
N GLN A 96 -14.92 -1.47 7.11
CA GLN A 96 -15.36 -0.83 8.35
C GLN A 96 -14.78 0.60 8.50
N GLY A 97 -13.88 1.02 7.59
CA GLY A 97 -13.20 2.30 7.62
C GLY A 97 -11.99 2.33 8.55
N GLN A 98 -11.45 1.18 8.97
CA GLN A 98 -10.20 1.11 9.70
C GLN A 98 -9.03 1.35 8.76
N VAL A 99 -8.07 2.15 9.19
CA VAL A 99 -6.94 2.65 8.39
C VAL A 99 -5.66 1.97 8.87
N TYR A 100 -5.11 1.11 8.03
CA TYR A 100 -3.90 0.32 8.28
C TYR A 100 -2.70 0.99 7.63
N ILE A 101 -1.65 1.23 8.39
CA ILE A 101 -0.49 1.99 7.94
C ILE A 101 0.78 1.17 8.17
N THR A 102 1.57 0.95 7.14
CA THR A 102 2.92 0.43 7.31
C THR A 102 3.83 1.54 7.85
N ASP A 103 4.15 1.47 9.13
CA ASP A 103 5.11 2.32 9.81
C ASP A 103 6.51 1.72 9.63
N THR A 104 7.01 1.86 8.40
CA THR A 104 8.15 1.11 7.84
C THR A 104 9.41 1.24 8.67
N GLY A 105 9.79 2.45 9.07
CA GLY A 105 10.99 2.68 9.88
C GLY A 105 10.89 2.05 11.28
N ASN A 106 9.68 1.95 11.85
CA ASN A 106 9.42 1.32 13.15
C ASN A 106 9.09 -0.18 13.05
N LYS A 107 9.10 -0.77 11.83
CA LYS A 107 8.91 -2.21 11.59
C LYS A 107 7.59 -2.75 12.14
N ARG A 108 6.50 -1.98 11.97
CA ARG A 108 5.18 -2.33 12.48
C ARG A 108 4.07 -1.87 11.54
N VAL A 109 2.86 -2.37 11.77
CA VAL A 109 1.62 -1.82 11.24
C VAL A 109 0.88 -1.13 12.40
N VAL A 110 0.34 0.05 12.14
CA VAL A 110 -0.52 0.79 13.09
C VAL A 110 -1.90 0.93 12.47
N VAL A 111 -2.93 0.70 13.28
CA VAL A 111 -4.33 0.75 12.85
C VAL A 111 -5.04 1.88 13.59
N PHE A 112 -5.71 2.74 12.82
CA PHE A 112 -6.53 3.83 13.32
C PHE A 112 -7.97 3.68 12.81
N ASP A 113 -8.91 4.35 13.45
CA ASP A 113 -10.23 4.57 12.86
C ASP A 113 -10.20 5.70 11.80
N ALA A 114 -11.32 5.92 11.14
CA ALA A 114 -11.46 6.96 10.12
C ALA A 114 -11.15 8.38 10.63
N ASP A 115 -11.32 8.63 11.93
CA ASP A 115 -11.07 9.93 12.55
C ASP A 115 -9.63 10.08 13.10
N GLY A 116 -8.79 9.05 12.92
CA GLY A 116 -7.41 9.02 13.36
C GLY A 116 -7.22 8.62 14.82
N ASN A 117 -8.23 8.03 15.49
CA ASN A 117 -8.06 7.47 16.81
C ASN A 117 -7.37 6.11 16.71
N PHE A 118 -6.40 5.87 17.58
CA PHE A 118 -5.67 4.61 17.63
C PHE A 118 -6.55 3.44 18.02
N ILE A 119 -6.46 2.34 17.27
CA ILE A 119 -7.14 1.07 17.56
C ILE A 119 -6.15 0.05 18.10
N THR A 120 -5.14 -0.30 17.31
CA THR A 120 -4.14 -1.31 17.67
C THR A 120 -2.85 -1.14 16.86
N SER A 121 -1.80 -1.87 17.24
CA SER A 121 -0.60 -1.99 16.42
C SER A 121 0.02 -3.36 16.60
N PHE A 122 0.70 -3.86 15.57
CA PHE A 122 1.36 -5.14 15.59
C PHE A 122 2.63 -5.13 14.75
N GLY A 123 3.54 -6.05 15.06
CA GLY A 123 4.84 -6.14 14.41
C GLY A 123 5.98 -5.55 15.26
N SER A 124 7.17 -6.00 14.97
CA SER A 124 8.45 -5.52 15.52
C SER A 124 9.57 -5.96 14.59
N LEU A 125 10.76 -5.40 14.75
CA LEU A 125 11.93 -5.83 13.98
C LEU A 125 12.23 -7.32 14.20
N GLY A 126 12.38 -8.08 13.13
CA GLY A 126 12.85 -9.46 13.15
C GLY A 126 12.38 -10.31 11.97
N TYR A 127 12.62 -11.62 12.08
CA TYR A 127 12.33 -12.62 11.04
C TYR A 127 11.25 -13.63 11.45
N GLU A 128 10.91 -13.73 12.75
CA GLU A 128 9.87 -14.63 13.20
C GLU A 128 8.49 -14.24 12.63
N PRO A 129 7.51 -15.15 12.57
CA PRO A 129 6.15 -14.79 12.18
C PRO A 129 5.60 -13.63 13.02
N GLY A 130 5.06 -12.62 12.35
CA GLY A 130 4.59 -11.37 12.98
C GLY A 130 5.68 -10.34 13.27
N GLN A 131 6.94 -10.63 12.96
CA GLN A 131 8.03 -9.65 12.93
C GLN A 131 8.28 -9.21 11.49
N PHE A 132 8.75 -8.00 11.29
CA PHE A 132 8.98 -7.41 9.98
C PHE A 132 10.38 -6.80 9.85
N ASP A 133 10.88 -6.76 8.63
CA ASP A 133 11.98 -5.88 8.26
C ASP A 133 11.65 -5.16 6.95
N GLU A 134 11.56 -3.83 7.03
CA GLU A 134 11.11 -2.95 5.96
C GLU A 134 9.71 -3.35 5.42
N PRO A 135 8.64 -3.37 6.24
CA PRO A 135 7.28 -3.58 5.74
C PRO A 135 6.88 -2.39 4.86
N VAL A 136 6.42 -2.65 3.63
CA VAL A 136 6.07 -1.59 2.68
C VAL A 136 4.62 -1.74 2.23
N GLY A 137 4.35 -2.53 1.20
CA GLY A 137 3.00 -2.70 0.66
C GLY A 137 2.07 -3.34 1.69
N ILE A 138 0.83 -2.86 1.75
CA ILE A 138 -0.22 -3.39 2.61
C ILE A 138 -1.54 -3.47 1.86
N ALA A 139 -2.27 -4.56 2.05
CA ALA A 139 -3.65 -4.71 1.57
C ALA A 139 -4.48 -5.38 2.65
N VAL A 140 -5.80 -5.16 2.63
CA VAL A 140 -6.75 -5.81 3.53
C VAL A 140 -7.91 -6.37 2.71
N ASP A 141 -8.31 -7.61 2.99
CA ASP A 141 -9.46 -8.22 2.33
C ASP A 141 -10.77 -8.05 3.12
N ASP A 142 -11.87 -8.49 2.53
CA ASP A 142 -13.21 -8.39 3.12
C ASP A 142 -13.39 -9.23 4.40
N ASP A 143 -12.52 -10.21 4.63
CA ASP A 143 -12.50 -11.02 5.86
C ASP A 143 -11.63 -10.39 6.97
N GLY A 144 -10.99 -9.24 6.70
CA GLY A 144 -10.11 -8.53 7.61
C GLY A 144 -8.71 -9.12 7.72
N LEU A 145 -8.30 -9.98 6.78
CA LEU A 145 -6.92 -10.44 6.69
C LEU A 145 -6.04 -9.31 6.14
N VAL A 146 -4.94 -9.05 6.80
CA VAL A 146 -3.98 -8.01 6.42
C VAL A 146 -2.76 -8.65 5.79
N TYR A 147 -2.50 -8.30 4.53
CA TYR A 147 -1.39 -8.76 3.72
C TYR A 147 -0.28 -7.73 3.77
N ILE A 148 0.94 -8.11 4.10
CA ILE A 148 2.08 -7.21 4.25
C ILE A 148 3.26 -7.71 3.42
N ALA A 149 3.82 -6.83 2.58
CA ALA A 149 5.11 -7.04 1.94
C ALA A 149 6.22 -6.77 2.96
N ASP A 150 6.75 -7.83 3.55
CA ASP A 150 7.89 -7.82 4.47
C ASP A 150 9.19 -7.85 3.66
N THR A 151 9.53 -6.68 3.10
CA THR A 151 10.35 -6.52 1.90
C THR A 151 11.77 -7.03 2.07
N TRP A 152 12.47 -6.64 3.15
CA TRP A 152 13.84 -7.08 3.37
C TRP A 152 13.93 -8.52 3.86
N ASN A 153 12.85 -9.05 4.41
CA ASN A 153 12.71 -10.48 4.69
C ASN A 153 12.28 -11.29 3.46
N GLN A 154 12.04 -10.64 2.31
CA GLN A 154 11.67 -11.25 1.02
C GLN A 154 10.46 -12.19 1.13
N ARG A 155 9.43 -11.80 1.85
CA ARG A 155 8.23 -12.61 2.06
C ARG A 155 6.96 -11.78 2.12
N ILE A 156 5.83 -12.43 1.91
CA ILE A 156 4.51 -11.92 2.27
C ILE A 156 4.13 -12.52 3.62
N GLN A 157 3.57 -11.72 4.50
CA GLN A 157 2.91 -12.19 5.71
C GLN A 157 1.43 -11.81 5.69
N ILE A 158 0.57 -12.73 6.11
CA ILE A 158 -0.84 -12.47 6.39
C ILE A 158 -1.02 -12.47 7.91
N MET A 159 -1.63 -11.40 8.41
CA MET A 159 -2.04 -11.27 9.80
C MET A 159 -3.57 -11.36 9.88
N ALA A 160 -4.08 -12.10 10.85
CA ALA A 160 -5.51 -12.24 11.07
C ALA A 160 -5.91 -11.64 12.43
N PRO A 161 -7.09 -11.01 12.56
CA PRO A 161 -7.58 -10.59 13.85
C PRO A 161 -7.98 -11.81 14.70
N ASP A 162 -7.59 -11.82 15.98
CA ASP A 162 -8.11 -12.78 16.98
C ASP A 162 -9.46 -12.30 17.54
N GLU A 163 -10.06 -13.10 18.44
CA GLU A 163 -11.34 -12.77 19.08
C GLU A 163 -11.31 -11.47 19.90
N SER A 164 -10.13 -10.98 20.25
CA SER A 164 -9.92 -9.74 21.01
C SER A 164 -9.59 -8.54 20.11
N GLY A 165 -9.49 -8.76 18.78
CA GLY A 165 -9.12 -7.74 17.80
C GLY A 165 -7.61 -7.49 17.69
N ASN A 166 -6.75 -8.34 18.28
CA ASN A 166 -5.32 -8.28 18.05
C ASN A 166 -4.97 -9.04 16.77
N TYR A 167 -3.96 -8.56 16.05
CA TYR A 167 -3.48 -9.23 14.84
C TYR A 167 -2.39 -10.24 15.18
N ILE A 168 -2.62 -11.50 14.78
CA ILE A 168 -1.70 -12.61 14.97
C ILE A 168 -1.25 -13.16 13.61
N PRO A 169 -0.04 -13.76 13.51
CA PRO A 169 0.43 -14.38 12.27
C PRO A 169 -0.52 -15.51 11.85
N PHE A 170 -1.00 -15.46 10.61
CA PHE A 170 -1.89 -16.47 10.04
C PHE A 170 -1.17 -17.34 9.01
N LEU A 171 -0.49 -16.71 8.05
CA LEU A 171 0.23 -17.40 6.98
C LEU A 171 1.40 -16.53 6.52
N ASN A 172 2.45 -17.16 6.00
CA ASN A 172 3.52 -16.45 5.28
C ASN A 172 4.14 -17.37 4.22
N TRP A 173 4.77 -16.75 3.20
CA TRP A 173 5.55 -17.47 2.19
C TRP A 173 6.63 -16.55 1.62
N ASP A 174 7.74 -17.18 1.20
CA ASP A 174 8.84 -16.48 0.59
C ASP A 174 8.48 -16.01 -0.84
N VAL A 175 8.91 -14.82 -1.18
CA VAL A 175 8.82 -14.26 -2.53
C VAL A 175 10.21 -14.24 -3.12
N VAL A 176 10.45 -15.06 -4.15
CA VAL A 176 11.73 -15.10 -4.88
C VAL A 176 11.81 -13.93 -5.86
N ALA A 177 11.82 -12.74 -5.27
CA ALA A 177 11.87 -11.42 -5.89
C ALA A 177 12.49 -10.46 -4.87
N TRP A 178 12.51 -9.16 -5.14
CA TRP A 178 12.90 -8.10 -4.21
C TRP A 178 14.35 -8.21 -3.71
N TYR A 179 15.26 -8.56 -4.60
CA TYR A 179 16.68 -8.77 -4.25
C TYR A 179 17.45 -7.50 -3.88
N GLY A 180 16.88 -6.33 -4.15
CA GLY A 180 17.52 -5.05 -3.92
C GLY A 180 17.11 -4.42 -2.57
N GLU A 181 18.08 -3.78 -1.91
CA GLU A 181 17.85 -2.91 -0.75
C GLU A 181 17.49 -1.48 -1.19
N SER A 182 16.89 -1.32 -2.39
CA SER A 182 16.50 0.00 -2.89
C SER A 182 15.50 0.65 -1.95
N LEU A 183 15.70 1.90 -1.62
CA LEU A 183 14.76 2.70 -0.82
C LEU A 183 13.54 3.14 -1.63
N ASP A 184 13.67 3.21 -2.95
CA ASP A 184 12.67 3.80 -3.84
C ASP A 184 11.87 2.75 -4.61
N ASN A 185 12.47 1.58 -4.91
CA ASN A 185 11.84 0.52 -5.69
C ASN A 185 11.21 -0.52 -4.76
N LYS A 186 10.09 -0.21 -4.16
CA LYS A 186 9.43 -1.05 -3.16
C LYS A 186 8.20 -1.75 -3.73
N PRO A 187 7.92 -3.00 -3.27
CA PRO A 187 6.73 -3.73 -3.69
C PRO A 187 5.46 -3.18 -3.03
N TYR A 188 4.38 -3.19 -3.80
CA TYR A 188 3.02 -2.91 -3.34
C TYR A 188 2.12 -4.12 -3.57
N LEU A 189 1.00 -4.15 -2.87
CA LEU A 189 0.06 -5.25 -2.85
C LEU A 189 -1.33 -4.77 -3.27
N ALA A 190 -2.08 -5.65 -3.94
CA ALA A 190 -3.52 -5.51 -4.09
C ALA A 190 -4.18 -6.88 -3.97
N VAL A 191 -5.32 -6.96 -3.30
CA VAL A 191 -6.09 -8.17 -3.11
C VAL A 191 -7.43 -8.03 -3.84
N ASP A 192 -7.86 -9.08 -4.55
CA ASP A 192 -9.17 -9.14 -5.19
C ASP A 192 -10.25 -9.68 -4.24
N THR A 193 -11.50 -9.64 -4.68
CA THR A 193 -12.65 -10.13 -3.91
C THR A 193 -12.64 -11.64 -3.65
N SER A 194 -11.81 -12.40 -4.37
CA SER A 194 -11.57 -13.84 -4.14
C SER A 194 -10.43 -14.10 -3.16
N GLY A 195 -9.72 -13.04 -2.75
CA GLY A 195 -8.55 -13.09 -1.90
C GLY A 195 -7.24 -13.40 -2.65
N ASN A 196 -7.23 -13.42 -3.99
CA ASN A 196 -6.00 -13.54 -4.73
C ASN A 196 -5.17 -12.27 -4.59
N LEU A 197 -3.86 -12.43 -4.52
CA LEU A 197 -2.92 -11.36 -4.25
C LEU A 197 -2.07 -11.04 -5.48
N TYR A 198 -2.10 -9.78 -5.87
CA TYR A 198 -1.20 -9.20 -6.86
C TYR A 198 -0.08 -8.45 -6.16
N VAL A 199 1.14 -8.66 -6.61
CA VAL A 199 2.35 -8.15 -5.96
C VAL A 199 3.25 -7.54 -7.02
N SER A 200 3.61 -6.27 -6.88
CA SER A 200 4.60 -5.68 -7.78
C SER A 200 6.01 -6.17 -7.45
N ASP A 201 6.76 -6.49 -8.50
CA ASP A 201 8.19 -6.78 -8.47
C ASP A 201 8.91 -5.72 -9.31
N PRO A 202 9.22 -4.53 -8.71
CA PRO A 202 9.72 -3.40 -9.48
C PRO A 202 11.01 -3.70 -10.23
N GLU A 203 11.96 -4.39 -9.61
CA GLU A 203 13.26 -4.70 -10.21
C GLU A 203 13.19 -5.90 -11.16
N GLY A 204 12.17 -6.75 -11.03
CA GLY A 204 11.82 -7.82 -11.97
C GLY A 204 10.94 -7.35 -13.12
N PHE A 205 10.47 -6.08 -13.12
CA PHE A 205 9.61 -5.46 -14.15
C PHE A 205 8.32 -6.23 -14.41
N ARG A 206 7.72 -6.81 -13.37
CA ARG A 206 6.58 -7.72 -13.47
C ARG A 206 5.62 -7.59 -12.29
N ILE A 207 4.44 -8.18 -12.47
CA ILE A 207 3.46 -8.39 -11.40
C ILE A 207 3.37 -9.88 -11.14
N LEU A 208 3.54 -10.28 -9.88
CA LEU A 208 3.36 -11.65 -9.41
C LEU A 208 1.92 -11.84 -8.95
N HIS A 209 1.37 -13.04 -9.18
CA HIS A 209 0.01 -13.38 -8.83
C HIS A 209 0.00 -14.66 -7.99
N PHE A 210 -0.65 -14.60 -6.82
CA PHE A 210 -0.76 -15.68 -5.85
C PHE A 210 -2.22 -15.92 -5.47
N THR A 211 -2.55 -17.15 -5.11
CA THR A 211 -3.79 -17.44 -4.41
C THR A 211 -3.74 -16.85 -2.99
N ARG A 212 -4.91 -16.76 -2.34
CA ARG A 212 -5.06 -16.38 -0.93
C ARG A 212 -4.18 -17.19 0.04
N THR A 213 -3.83 -18.43 -0.34
CA THR A 213 -3.00 -19.33 0.48
C THR A 213 -1.52 -19.29 0.11
N GLY A 214 -1.10 -18.33 -0.71
CA GLY A 214 0.30 -18.14 -1.10
C GLY A 214 0.78 -19.07 -2.21
N THR A 215 -0.11 -19.83 -2.86
CA THR A 215 0.28 -20.62 -4.02
C THR A 215 0.51 -19.68 -5.21
N PHE A 216 1.71 -19.76 -5.79
CA PHE A 216 2.03 -18.99 -6.99
C PHE A 216 1.18 -19.46 -8.17
N ILE A 217 0.49 -18.54 -8.83
CA ILE A 217 -0.33 -18.81 -10.00
C ILE A 217 0.47 -18.55 -11.28
N ASN A 218 0.87 -17.28 -11.46
CA ASN A 218 1.62 -16.82 -12.61
C ASN A 218 2.29 -15.46 -12.33
N TYR A 219 2.97 -14.94 -13.33
CA TYR A 219 3.35 -13.54 -13.41
C TYR A 219 3.14 -13.01 -14.82
N PHE A 220 3.06 -11.70 -14.97
CA PHE A 220 3.06 -11.04 -16.26
C PHE A 220 3.89 -9.74 -16.21
N GLY A 221 4.33 -9.30 -17.38
CA GLY A 221 5.23 -8.18 -17.55
C GLY A 221 6.65 -8.58 -17.83
N ASP A 222 7.41 -7.64 -18.39
CA ASP A 222 8.82 -7.71 -18.72
C ASP A 222 9.33 -6.27 -18.83
N TYR A 223 10.64 -6.06 -18.91
CA TYR A 223 11.21 -4.72 -19.07
C TYR A 223 10.78 -4.07 -20.40
N GLY A 224 10.26 -2.85 -20.32
CA GLY A 224 9.94 -2.07 -21.52
C GLY A 224 8.86 -1.01 -21.32
N ALA A 225 8.39 -0.43 -22.44
CA ALA A 225 7.36 0.61 -22.45
C ALA A 225 6.15 0.27 -23.36
N SER A 226 6.02 -0.99 -23.79
CA SER A 226 4.87 -1.47 -24.57
C SER A 226 3.68 -1.83 -23.68
N ALA A 227 2.56 -2.31 -24.26
CA ALA A 227 1.30 -2.52 -23.53
C ALA A 227 1.38 -3.57 -22.42
N ASN A 228 2.31 -4.54 -22.49
CA ASN A 228 2.44 -5.62 -21.49
C ASN A 228 3.82 -5.64 -20.83
N THR A 229 4.51 -4.49 -20.81
CA THR A 229 5.84 -4.36 -20.22
C THR A 229 5.87 -3.19 -19.26
N PHE A 230 6.81 -3.21 -18.31
CA PHE A 230 6.93 -2.23 -17.25
C PHE A 230 8.34 -1.68 -17.12
N ASN A 231 8.44 -0.54 -16.49
CA ASN A 231 9.70 -0.01 -15.97
C ASN A 231 9.45 0.49 -14.53
N LEU A 232 9.86 -0.31 -13.55
CA LEU A 232 9.61 -0.12 -12.12
C LEU A 232 8.10 -0.06 -11.78
N PRO A 233 7.32 -1.15 -11.98
CA PRO A 233 5.93 -1.21 -11.53
C PRO A 233 5.88 -1.06 -10.01
N ALA A 234 5.01 -0.18 -9.52
CA ALA A 234 4.89 0.15 -8.10
C ALA A 234 3.46 -0.09 -7.60
N GLY A 235 2.71 0.98 -7.30
CA GLY A 235 1.37 0.89 -6.73
C GLY A 235 0.39 0.05 -7.57
N LEU A 236 -0.41 -0.74 -6.87
CA LEU A 236 -1.42 -1.64 -7.43
C LEU A 236 -2.79 -1.35 -6.84
N SER A 237 -3.84 -1.57 -7.60
CA SER A 237 -5.21 -1.57 -7.10
C SER A 237 -6.09 -2.47 -7.95
N VAL A 238 -6.98 -3.24 -7.32
CA VAL A 238 -8.02 -4.00 -8.04
C VAL A 238 -9.32 -3.21 -7.99
N ASP A 239 -9.96 -3.02 -9.13
CA ASP A 239 -11.24 -2.34 -9.20
C ASP A 239 -12.42 -3.31 -8.91
N PRO A 240 -13.64 -2.78 -8.63
CA PRO A 240 -14.80 -3.62 -8.35
C PRO A 240 -15.22 -4.57 -9.49
N ALA A 241 -14.74 -4.36 -10.70
CA ALA A 241 -14.96 -5.24 -11.85
C ALA A 241 -13.89 -6.32 -11.98
N GLY A 242 -12.90 -6.36 -11.08
CA GLY A 242 -11.78 -7.31 -11.09
C GLY A 242 -10.62 -6.89 -11.99
N GLY A 243 -10.63 -5.68 -12.53
CA GLY A 243 -9.52 -5.14 -13.31
C GLY A 243 -8.37 -4.70 -12.41
N LEU A 244 -7.14 -4.95 -12.85
CA LEU A 244 -5.93 -4.56 -12.11
C LEU A 244 -5.35 -3.26 -12.68
N TRP A 245 -5.22 -2.25 -11.83
CA TRP A 245 -4.51 -1.01 -12.11
C TRP A 245 -3.07 -1.09 -11.63
N VAL A 246 -2.13 -0.68 -12.47
CA VAL A 246 -0.69 -0.73 -12.19
C VAL A 246 -0.06 0.62 -12.46
N VAL A 247 0.65 1.16 -11.49
CA VAL A 247 1.51 2.34 -11.67
C VAL A 247 2.84 1.89 -12.25
N ASP A 248 3.11 2.24 -13.50
CA ASP A 248 4.37 1.97 -14.21
C ASP A 248 5.29 3.20 -14.08
N SER A 249 5.97 3.28 -12.92
CA SER A 249 6.56 4.51 -12.38
C SER A 249 7.57 5.16 -13.32
N ALA A 250 8.56 4.43 -13.79
CA ALA A 250 9.62 4.99 -14.62
C ALA A 250 9.19 5.23 -16.08
N ASN A 251 8.04 4.69 -16.48
CA ASN A 251 7.38 5.03 -17.74
C ASN A 251 6.35 6.15 -17.60
N HIS A 252 6.16 6.71 -16.39
CA HIS A 252 5.25 7.83 -16.09
C HIS A 252 3.81 7.59 -16.57
N ARG A 253 3.27 6.37 -16.34
CA ARG A 253 1.92 6.00 -16.80
C ARG A 253 1.22 5.10 -15.78
N ILE A 254 -0.10 5.04 -15.91
CA ILE A 254 -0.96 4.07 -15.23
C ILE A 254 -1.50 3.12 -16.30
N MET A 255 -1.52 1.83 -16.02
CA MET A 255 -2.01 0.79 -16.91
C MET A 255 -3.17 0.06 -16.27
N HIS A 256 -4.15 -0.34 -17.08
CA HIS A 256 -5.29 -1.13 -16.64
C HIS A 256 -5.33 -2.46 -17.40
N PHE A 257 -5.44 -3.55 -16.67
CA PHE A 257 -5.49 -4.91 -17.18
C PHE A 257 -6.82 -5.55 -16.80
N THR A 258 -7.50 -6.11 -17.79
CA THR A 258 -8.62 -7.03 -17.53
C THR A 258 -8.01 -8.38 -17.17
N MET A 259 -8.19 -8.79 -15.92
CA MET A 259 -7.72 -10.10 -15.50
C MET A 259 -8.70 -11.17 -16.02
N PRO A 260 -8.19 -12.29 -16.61
CA PRO A 260 -9.07 -13.37 -17.03
C PRO A 260 -9.77 -13.96 -15.81
N ASP A 261 -11.08 -14.20 -15.93
CA ASP A 261 -11.82 -15.01 -14.96
C ASP A 261 -11.10 -16.35 -14.80
N GLU A 262 -10.59 -16.66 -13.61
CA GLU A 262 -10.08 -17.98 -13.33
C GLU A 262 -11.25 -18.96 -13.39
N GLN A 263 -11.44 -19.60 -14.56
CA GLN A 263 -12.18 -20.83 -14.60
C GLN A 263 -11.37 -21.83 -13.75
N LEU A 264 -11.86 -22.04 -12.53
CA LEU A 264 -11.47 -23.20 -11.73
C LEU A 264 -11.82 -24.43 -12.60
N ASP A 265 -10.85 -24.91 -13.37
CA ASP A 265 -10.92 -26.25 -13.93
C ASP A 265 -10.97 -27.17 -12.71
N SER A 266 -12.20 -27.52 -12.34
CA SER A 266 -12.47 -28.57 -11.37
C SER A 266 -11.89 -29.87 -11.94
N PRO A 267 -11.10 -30.63 -11.15
CA PRO A 267 -10.52 -31.88 -11.57
C PRO A 267 -11.58 -32.96 -11.92
#